data_99968836b258a28e72e1fdd014619574
#
_entry.id   99968836b258a28e72e1fdd014619574
#
_cell.length_a   1.000
_cell.length_b   1.000
_cell.length_c   1.000
_cell.angle_alpha   90.00
_cell.angle_beta   90.00
_cell.angle_gamma   90.00
#
_symmetry.space_group_name_H-M   'P 1'
#
loop_
_entity.id
_entity.type
_entity.pdbx_description
1 polymer ?
#
loop_
_entity_poly.entity_id
_entity_poly.type
_entity_poly.pdbx_seq_one_letter_code
_entity_poly.pdbx_strand_id
1 'polypeptide(L)'
;MKALVCSVCGYVHLQNVAPDTCPICGAPSKEFSLKEDALKTKDDIVTVGETEKKHLPVITIENKNCCGDQGCKEIRAQIGELIHPMKPEHFIFKIVFYADKNFIGHISLTPSLNPIGTICIGNLEYKKISVVAHCNIHGAWISEI
;
A
#
# COMPACT_ATOMS: atom_id res chain seq x y z
N MET A 1 12.24 -2.96 -6.45
CA MET A 1 11.39 -3.40 -7.59
C MET A 1 10.93 -2.19 -8.39
N LYS A 2 11.00 -2.25 -9.72
CA LYS A 2 10.59 -1.14 -10.59
C LYS A 2 9.07 -1.07 -10.75
N ALA A 3 8.55 0.15 -10.83
CA ALA A 3 7.13 0.42 -11.09
C ALA A 3 6.91 1.84 -11.65
N LEU A 4 5.73 2.10 -12.17
CA LEU A 4 5.30 3.44 -12.59
C LEU A 4 4.90 4.27 -11.35
N VAL A 5 5.44 5.47 -11.23
CA VAL A 5 5.18 6.36 -10.08
C VAL A 5 4.63 7.68 -10.56
N CYS A 6 3.51 8.10 -9.97
CA CYS A 6 2.94 9.43 -10.20
C CYS A 6 3.82 10.50 -9.57
N SER A 7 4.29 11.47 -10.38
CA SER A 7 5.15 12.59 -9.93
C SER A 7 4.44 13.55 -8.96
N VAL A 8 3.10 13.59 -9.01
CA VAL A 8 2.29 14.53 -8.21
C VAL A 8 2.05 14.02 -6.78
N CYS A 9 1.65 12.75 -6.62
CA CYS A 9 1.26 12.22 -5.30
C CYS A 9 2.07 11.01 -4.82
N GLY A 10 3.04 10.55 -5.62
CA GLY A 10 3.85 9.37 -5.28
C GLY A 10 3.10 8.03 -5.33
N TYR A 11 1.89 7.99 -5.92
CA TYR A 11 1.18 6.73 -6.11
C TYR A 11 2.00 5.78 -6.97
N VAL A 12 2.14 4.53 -6.53
CA VAL A 12 2.84 3.49 -7.26
C VAL A 12 1.83 2.62 -8.00
N HIS A 13 1.93 2.59 -9.33
CA HIS A 13 1.08 1.80 -10.19
C HIS A 13 1.74 0.45 -10.48
N LEU A 14 1.04 -0.65 -10.16
CA LEU A 14 1.63 -2.00 -10.22
C LEU A 14 1.52 -2.67 -11.61
N GLN A 15 0.85 -2.02 -12.57
CA GLN A 15 0.77 -2.51 -13.95
C GLN A 15 1.85 -1.85 -14.82
N ASN A 16 2.07 -2.43 -16.02
CA ASN A 16 3.13 -1.99 -16.92
C ASN A 16 2.76 -0.76 -17.78
N VAL A 17 1.48 -0.41 -17.83
CA VAL A 17 0.95 0.72 -18.60
C VAL A 17 0.36 1.74 -17.64
N ALA A 18 0.75 3.00 -17.80
CA ALA A 18 0.20 4.07 -16.97
C ALA A 18 -1.33 4.19 -17.14
N PRO A 19 -2.08 4.45 -16.06
CA PRO A 19 -3.51 4.70 -16.17
C PRO A 19 -3.75 6.06 -16.85
N ASP A 20 -4.90 6.25 -17.46
CA ASP A 20 -5.28 7.53 -18.08
C ASP A 20 -5.23 8.68 -17.07
N THR A 21 -5.69 8.39 -15.85
CA THR A 21 -5.64 9.31 -14.71
C THR A 21 -5.20 8.60 -13.44
N CYS A 22 -4.45 9.28 -12.59
CA CYS A 22 -4.05 8.77 -11.28
C CYS A 22 -5.29 8.56 -10.39
N PRO A 23 -5.53 7.34 -9.85
CA PRO A 23 -6.71 7.05 -9.05
C PRO A 23 -6.72 7.78 -7.68
N ILE A 24 -5.60 8.37 -7.27
CA ILE A 24 -5.49 9.10 -5.99
C ILE A 24 -5.64 10.61 -6.19
N CYS A 25 -4.89 11.20 -7.13
CA CYS A 25 -4.84 12.66 -7.27
C CYS A 25 -5.44 13.20 -8.58
N GLY A 26 -5.88 12.33 -9.50
CA GLY A 26 -6.45 12.74 -10.79
C GLY A 26 -5.44 13.22 -11.83
N ALA A 27 -4.14 13.17 -11.56
CA ALA A 27 -3.11 13.59 -12.51
C ALA A 27 -3.13 12.74 -13.79
N PRO A 28 -2.90 13.34 -14.97
CA PRO A 28 -2.93 12.61 -16.24
C PRO A 28 -1.77 11.62 -16.38
N SER A 29 -1.89 10.66 -17.30
CA SER A 29 -0.90 9.59 -17.53
C SER A 29 0.53 10.07 -17.77
N LYS A 30 0.71 11.27 -18.35
CA LYS A 30 2.04 11.90 -18.57
C LYS A 30 2.83 12.17 -17.29
N GLU A 31 2.14 12.21 -16.14
CA GLU A 31 2.78 12.38 -14.83
C GLU A 31 3.31 11.08 -14.23
N PHE A 32 3.18 9.96 -14.94
CA PHE A 32 3.76 8.69 -14.53
C PHE A 32 5.12 8.46 -15.17
N SER A 33 6.09 8.10 -14.39
CA SER A 33 7.42 7.71 -14.84
C SER A 33 7.86 6.39 -14.22
N LEU A 34 8.60 5.59 -15.00
CA LEU A 34 9.18 4.35 -14.49
C LEU A 34 10.33 4.67 -13.54
N LYS A 35 10.26 4.11 -12.32
CA LYS A 35 11.31 4.19 -11.31
C LYS A 35 11.83 2.80 -11.02
N GLU A 36 13.16 2.60 -11.08
CA GLU A 36 13.80 1.29 -10.84
C GLU A 36 13.61 0.83 -9.38
N ASP A 37 13.71 1.76 -8.42
CA ASP A 37 13.61 1.49 -6.98
C ASP A 37 12.28 2.02 -6.39
N ALA A 38 11.19 1.87 -7.15
CA ALA A 38 9.87 2.36 -6.74
C ALA A 38 9.32 1.68 -5.50
N LEU A 39 9.62 0.38 -5.34
CA LEU A 39 9.10 -0.46 -4.26
C LEU A 39 10.22 -1.33 -3.68
N LYS A 40 10.18 -1.44 -2.38
CA LYS A 40 11.00 -2.36 -1.59
C LYS A 40 10.17 -3.55 -1.13
N THR A 41 10.79 -4.72 -1.07
CA THR A 41 10.20 -6.00 -0.72
C THR A 41 10.88 -6.60 0.51
N LYS A 42 10.39 -7.75 0.98
CA LYS A 42 11.06 -8.52 2.03
C LYS A 42 12.51 -8.90 1.68
N ASP A 43 12.82 -9.06 0.39
CA ASP A 43 14.16 -9.47 -0.06
C ASP A 43 15.17 -8.32 0.10
N ASP A 44 14.71 -7.08 0.09
CA ASP A 44 15.53 -5.89 0.34
C ASP A 44 15.96 -5.79 1.82
N ILE A 45 15.25 -6.45 2.75
CA ILE A 45 15.56 -6.45 4.18
C ILE A 45 16.85 -7.22 4.50
N VAL A 46 17.17 -8.26 3.73
CA VAL A 46 18.35 -9.10 3.94
C VAL A 46 19.65 -8.31 3.79
N THR A 47 19.61 -7.22 3.02
CA THR A 47 20.76 -6.35 2.77
C THR A 47 20.89 -5.16 3.72
N VAL A 48 19.82 -4.79 4.45
CA VAL A 48 19.74 -3.48 5.14
C VAL A 48 19.45 -3.58 6.66
N GLY A 49 19.14 -4.76 7.20
CA GLY A 49 19.03 -5.00 8.65
C GLY A 49 17.62 -4.97 9.24
N GLU A 50 17.51 -5.28 10.56
CA GLU A 50 16.22 -5.49 11.26
C GLU A 50 15.31 -4.26 11.33
N THR A 51 15.86 -3.06 11.19
CA THR A 51 15.09 -1.81 11.24
C THR A 51 14.04 -1.71 10.13
N GLU A 52 14.25 -2.43 9.05
CA GLU A 52 13.39 -2.36 7.87
C GLU A 52 12.20 -3.32 7.90
N LYS A 53 12.22 -4.34 8.76
CA LYS A 53 11.05 -5.20 9.04
C LYS A 53 9.84 -4.40 9.55
N LYS A 54 10.07 -3.20 10.06
CA LYS A 54 9.03 -2.27 10.52
C LYS A 54 8.24 -1.62 9.37
N HIS A 55 8.70 -1.76 8.12
CA HIS A 55 8.08 -1.11 6.97
C HIS A 55 7.16 -2.03 6.16
N LEU A 56 7.35 -3.36 6.26
CA LEU A 56 6.55 -4.31 5.50
C LEU A 56 5.12 -4.37 6.02
N PRO A 57 4.12 -4.25 5.13
CA PRO A 57 2.73 -4.51 5.50
C PRO A 57 2.52 -5.94 5.96
N VAL A 58 1.91 -6.13 7.12
CA VAL A 58 1.36 -7.41 7.59
C VAL A 58 -0.12 -7.43 7.23
N ILE A 59 -0.51 -8.30 6.31
CA ILE A 59 -1.85 -8.33 5.73
C ILE A 59 -2.64 -9.46 6.37
N THR A 60 -3.86 -9.15 6.83
CA THR A 60 -4.85 -10.15 7.28
C THR A 60 -6.15 -9.95 6.53
N ILE A 61 -6.82 -11.06 6.18
CA ILE A 61 -8.13 -11.04 5.52
C ILE A 61 -9.10 -11.84 6.35
N GLU A 62 -10.22 -11.24 6.71
CA GLU A 62 -11.27 -11.87 7.51
C GLU A 62 -12.63 -11.71 6.85
N ASN A 63 -13.46 -12.75 6.91
CA ASN A 63 -14.86 -12.64 6.54
C ASN A 63 -15.61 -11.90 7.65
N LYS A 64 -16.36 -10.89 7.28
CA LYS A 64 -17.20 -10.08 8.19
C LYS A 64 -18.63 -10.02 7.71
N ASN A 65 -19.54 -9.78 8.62
CA ASN A 65 -20.96 -9.54 8.33
C ASN A 65 -21.31 -8.06 8.49
N CYS A 66 -20.35 -7.17 8.17
CA CYS A 66 -20.49 -5.73 8.38
C CYS A 66 -21.32 -5.02 7.31
N CYS A 67 -21.61 -5.67 6.17
CA CYS A 67 -22.26 -5.08 5.00
C CYS A 67 -23.64 -5.69 4.72
N GLY A 68 -24.38 -6.09 5.73
CA GLY A 68 -25.69 -6.73 5.61
C GLY A 68 -25.62 -8.18 5.13
N ASP A 69 -26.66 -8.64 4.45
CA ASP A 69 -26.85 -10.06 4.07
C ASP A 69 -25.86 -10.59 3.02
N GLN A 70 -25.10 -9.71 2.37
CA GLN A 70 -24.20 -10.12 1.29
C GLN A 70 -22.79 -10.53 1.76
N GLY A 71 -22.50 -10.36 3.05
CA GLY A 71 -21.17 -10.58 3.58
C GLY A 71 -20.13 -9.61 3.00
N CYS A 72 -18.99 -9.52 3.65
CA CYS A 72 -17.84 -8.76 3.13
C CYS A 72 -16.54 -9.40 3.62
N LYS A 73 -15.45 -9.09 2.93
CA LYS A 73 -14.11 -9.40 3.40
C LYS A 73 -13.44 -8.12 3.89
N GLU A 74 -12.92 -8.18 5.09
CA GLU A 74 -12.10 -7.10 5.65
C GLU A 74 -10.64 -7.40 5.36
N ILE A 75 -9.98 -6.47 4.67
CA ILE A 75 -8.52 -6.50 4.45
C ILE A 75 -7.92 -5.50 5.41
N ARG A 76 -7.12 -5.99 6.35
CA ARG A 76 -6.39 -5.17 7.31
C ARG A 76 -4.91 -5.25 7.02
N ALA A 77 -4.26 -4.11 6.98
CA ALA A 77 -2.82 -3.98 6.87
C ALA A 77 -2.27 -3.24 8.10
N GLN A 78 -1.39 -3.89 8.85
CA GLN A 78 -0.56 -3.27 9.89
C GLN A 78 0.84 -3.09 9.32
N ILE A 79 1.42 -1.91 9.45
CA ILE A 79 2.76 -1.66 8.92
C ILE A 79 3.80 -1.99 9.98
N GLY A 80 4.56 -3.05 9.66
CA GLY A 80 5.56 -3.69 10.51
C GLY A 80 4.99 -4.76 11.43
N GLU A 81 5.69 -5.89 11.56
CA GLU A 81 5.46 -6.86 12.64
C GLU A 81 5.64 -6.19 14.00
N LEU A 82 6.76 -5.45 14.15
CA LEU A 82 6.91 -4.43 15.17
C LEU A 82 6.38 -3.12 14.56
N ILE A 83 5.32 -2.58 15.13
CA ILE A 83 4.63 -1.40 14.61
C ILE A 83 5.60 -0.29 14.23
N HIS A 84 5.47 0.20 13.00
CA HIS A 84 6.25 1.33 12.49
C HIS A 84 6.02 2.58 13.35
N PRO A 85 7.05 3.40 13.64
CA PRO A 85 6.87 4.64 14.35
C PRO A 85 5.93 5.61 13.63
N MET A 86 5.18 6.39 14.41
CA MET A 86 4.29 7.43 13.93
C MET A 86 4.64 8.72 14.65
N LYS A 87 5.68 9.41 14.16
CA LYS A 87 6.18 10.69 14.69
C LYS A 87 6.22 11.72 13.56
N PRO A 88 6.11 13.02 13.81
CA PRO A 88 6.13 14.05 12.78
C PRO A 88 7.31 13.93 11.80
N GLU A 89 8.47 13.53 12.29
CA GLU A 89 9.69 13.36 11.50
C GLU A 89 9.77 12.02 10.78
N HIS A 90 9.03 10.96 11.24
CA HIS A 90 9.12 9.62 10.69
C HIS A 90 7.78 8.87 10.85
N PHE A 91 7.01 8.74 9.80
CA PHE A 91 5.69 8.10 9.82
C PHE A 91 5.28 7.50 8.47
N ILE A 92 4.32 6.59 8.53
CA ILE A 92 3.59 6.09 7.35
C ILE A 92 2.48 7.09 7.03
N PHE A 93 2.55 7.71 5.88
CA PHE A 93 1.56 8.71 5.47
C PHE A 93 0.47 8.18 4.54
N LYS A 94 0.67 7.00 3.94
CA LYS A 94 -0.30 6.41 3.02
C LYS A 94 -0.17 4.89 2.97
N ILE A 95 -1.30 4.18 2.95
CA ILE A 95 -1.42 2.75 2.72
C ILE A 95 -2.31 2.57 1.50
N VAL A 96 -1.85 1.85 0.48
CA VAL A 96 -2.57 1.62 -0.77
C VAL A 96 -2.84 0.13 -0.95
N PHE A 97 -4.06 -0.22 -1.32
CA PHE A 97 -4.53 -1.59 -1.50
C PHE A 97 -4.77 -1.91 -2.98
N TYR A 98 -4.41 -3.11 -3.38
CA TYR A 98 -4.57 -3.60 -4.74
C TYR A 98 -5.12 -5.03 -4.74
N ALA A 99 -5.98 -5.32 -5.72
CA ALA A 99 -6.43 -6.68 -6.06
C ALA A 99 -5.94 -6.99 -7.49
N ASP A 100 -5.17 -8.07 -7.63
CA ASP A 100 -4.56 -8.45 -8.91
C ASP A 100 -3.86 -7.28 -9.63
N LYS A 101 -3.10 -6.47 -8.85
CA LYS A 101 -2.40 -5.24 -9.27
C LYS A 101 -3.31 -4.05 -9.63
N ASN A 102 -4.62 -4.20 -9.54
CA ASN A 102 -5.57 -3.09 -9.73
C ASN A 102 -5.74 -2.33 -8.40
N PHE A 103 -5.70 -1.01 -8.47
CA PHE A 103 -6.01 -0.16 -7.32
C PHE A 103 -7.45 -0.39 -6.85
N ILE A 104 -7.65 -0.63 -5.55
CA ILE A 104 -8.97 -0.80 -4.95
C ILE A 104 -9.27 0.19 -3.83
N GLY A 105 -8.26 0.87 -3.29
CA GLY A 105 -8.45 1.89 -2.27
C GLY A 105 -7.16 2.33 -1.62
N HIS A 106 -7.21 3.43 -0.85
CA HIS A 106 -6.10 3.89 -0.05
C HIS A 106 -6.58 4.58 1.23
N ILE A 107 -5.68 4.67 2.19
CA ILE A 107 -5.89 5.38 3.45
C ILE A 107 -4.72 6.34 3.63
N SER A 108 -5.02 7.62 3.83
CA SER A 108 -4.02 8.63 4.21
C SER A 108 -3.96 8.72 5.74
N LEU A 109 -2.74 8.78 6.27
CA LEU A 109 -2.47 8.79 7.70
C LEU A 109 -1.71 10.05 8.10
N THR A 110 -1.94 10.49 9.32
CA THR A 110 -1.13 11.49 10.02
C THR A 110 -0.35 10.83 11.16
N PRO A 111 0.67 11.48 11.73
CA PRO A 111 1.40 10.94 12.89
C PRO A 111 0.53 10.66 14.12
N SER A 112 -0.69 11.19 14.19
CA SER A 112 -1.62 10.97 15.30
C SER A 112 -2.33 9.61 15.24
N LEU A 113 -2.19 8.87 14.14
CA LEU A 113 -2.83 7.57 13.93
C LEU A 113 -1.83 6.43 14.04
N ASN A 114 -2.31 5.24 14.38
CA ASN A 114 -1.50 4.03 14.25
C ASN A 114 -1.32 3.68 12.75
N PRO A 115 -0.21 3.05 12.35
CA PRO A 115 0.05 2.68 10.97
C PRO A 115 -0.72 1.41 10.58
N ILE A 116 -2.03 1.51 10.67
CA ILE A 116 -2.99 0.44 10.38
C ILE A 116 -4.04 0.98 9.43
N GLY A 117 -4.29 0.26 8.35
CA GLY A 117 -5.36 0.55 7.42
C GLY A 117 -6.27 -0.65 7.25
N THR A 118 -7.56 -0.42 7.17
CA THR A 118 -8.57 -1.46 6.95
C THR A 118 -9.53 -1.02 5.85
N ILE A 119 -9.77 -1.88 4.88
CA ILE A 119 -10.81 -1.70 3.86
C ILE A 119 -11.75 -2.91 3.87
N CYS A 120 -13.00 -2.66 3.54
CA CYS A 120 -14.01 -3.69 3.40
C CYS A 120 -14.34 -3.86 1.92
N ILE A 121 -14.19 -5.06 1.39
CA ILE A 121 -14.51 -5.38 0.02
C ILE A 121 -15.74 -6.30 -0.03
N GLY A 122 -16.64 -6.05 -0.99
CA GLY A 122 -17.81 -6.89 -1.21
C GLY A 122 -17.46 -8.13 -2.05
N ASN A 123 -18.23 -8.38 -3.09
CA ASN A 123 -18.08 -9.55 -3.97
C ASN A 123 -16.95 -9.39 -5.01
N LEU A 124 -15.86 -8.68 -4.68
CA LEU A 124 -14.70 -8.58 -5.54
C LEU A 124 -13.98 -9.92 -5.59
N GLU A 125 -13.86 -10.51 -6.77
CA GLU A 125 -13.04 -11.68 -7.01
C GLU A 125 -11.58 -11.24 -7.24
N TYR A 126 -10.65 -11.94 -6.64
CA TYR A 126 -9.22 -11.69 -6.79
C TYR A 126 -8.43 -12.98 -6.51
N LYS A 127 -7.23 -13.04 -7.05
CA LYS A 127 -6.26 -14.11 -6.78
C LYS A 127 -5.21 -13.67 -5.78
N LYS A 128 -4.89 -12.37 -5.77
CA LYS A 128 -3.82 -11.79 -4.95
C LYS A 128 -4.21 -10.42 -4.42
N ILE A 129 -3.94 -10.20 -3.14
CA ILE A 129 -3.99 -8.87 -2.52
C ILE A 129 -2.56 -8.37 -2.33
N SER A 130 -2.30 -7.15 -2.76
CA SER A 130 -1.04 -6.44 -2.50
C SER A 130 -1.33 -5.18 -1.71
N VAL A 131 -0.46 -4.87 -0.75
CA VAL A 131 -0.53 -3.63 0.03
C VAL A 131 0.80 -2.90 -0.05
N VAL A 132 0.74 -1.60 -0.35
CA VAL A 132 1.91 -0.73 -0.39
C VAL A 132 1.81 0.31 0.73
N ALA A 133 2.80 0.31 1.61
CA ALA A 133 2.97 1.32 2.65
C ALA A 133 3.98 2.38 2.21
N HIS A 134 3.65 3.65 2.39
CA HIS A 134 4.53 4.78 2.07
C HIS A 134 5.04 5.44 3.35
N CYS A 135 6.34 5.29 3.60
CA CYS A 135 7.06 6.00 4.65
C CYS A 135 7.63 7.31 4.10
N ASN A 136 7.53 8.40 4.86
CA ASN A 136 8.03 9.72 4.44
C ASN A 136 9.56 9.80 4.29
N ILE A 137 10.30 8.87 4.94
CA ILE A 137 11.77 8.82 4.87
C ILE A 137 12.26 7.66 3.98
N HIS A 138 11.66 6.46 4.13
CA HIS A 138 12.23 5.23 3.59
C HIS A 138 11.54 4.74 2.30
N GLY A 139 10.60 5.54 1.73
CA GLY A 139 9.94 5.22 0.48
C GLY A 139 8.81 4.21 0.62
N ALA A 140 8.52 3.47 -0.44
CA ALA A 140 7.37 2.58 -0.52
C ALA A 140 7.78 1.11 -0.37
N TRP A 141 6.98 0.35 0.41
CA TRP A 141 7.21 -1.04 0.76
C TRP A 141 5.98 -1.87 0.44
N ILE A 142 6.17 -3.02 -0.19
CA ILE A 142 5.08 -3.89 -0.64
C ILE A 142 5.12 -5.25 0.04
N SER A 143 3.93 -5.73 0.42
CA SER A 143 3.67 -7.14 0.74
C SER A 143 2.49 -7.65 -0.07
N GLU A 144 2.47 -8.96 -0.29
CA GLU A 144 1.43 -9.66 -1.05
C GLU A 144 1.02 -10.96 -0.37
N ILE A 145 -0.24 -11.31 -0.48
CA ILE A 145 -0.81 -12.61 -0.06
C ILE A 145 -1.78 -13.14 -1.11
#